data_3c87d52851d1242d96511ce8d025b77e
#
_entry.id   3c87d52851d1242d96511ce8d025b77e
#
_cell.length_a   1.000
_cell.length_b   1.000
_cell.length_c   1.000
_cell.angle_alpha   90.00
_cell.angle_beta   90.00
_cell.angle_gamma   90.00
#
_symmetry.space_group_name_H-M   'P 1'
#
loop_
_entity.id
_entity.type
_entity.pdbx_description
1 polymer ?
#
loop_
_entity_poly.entity_id
_entity_poly.type
_entity_poly.pdbx_seq_one_letter_code
_entity_poly.pdbx_strand_id
1 'polypeptide(L)'
;ASAQKSDEDRVEFGHNIIVESGQTSGDISCFNCSVYVRGRANGDIVAFGGRVDVEGSVKGDVVAFWGTVRLENQAQIGGDVVVLGGTVRRAATAAIHGDTVAFGRIWVLVPVVLLVVIFWLIIALIVWLATRNRRVPVPGQTARQV
;
A
#
# COMPACT_ATOMS: atom_id res chain seq x y z
N ALA A 1 -16.49 -4.80 -30.62
CA ALA A 1 -15.28 -5.56 -30.87
C ALA A 1 -14.20 -5.27 -29.88
N SER A 2 -14.11 -4.03 -29.42
CA SER A 2 -13.12 -3.68 -28.38
C SER A 2 -13.36 -4.35 -27.06
N ALA A 3 -14.62 -4.73 -26.81
CA ALA A 3 -14.96 -5.41 -25.55
C ALA A 3 -14.32 -6.79 -25.44
N GLN A 4 -13.77 -7.29 -26.52
CA GLN A 4 -13.17 -8.62 -26.49
C GLN A 4 -11.77 -8.67 -26.00
N LYS A 5 -11.16 -7.54 -25.74
CA LYS A 5 -9.92 -7.54 -25.01
C LYS A 5 -10.16 -7.60 -23.51
N SER A 6 -11.08 -8.45 -23.15
CA SER A 6 -11.26 -8.84 -21.77
C SER A 6 -9.98 -9.47 -21.25
N ASP A 7 -9.67 -9.37 -20.00
CA ASP A 7 -8.46 -9.87 -19.35
C ASP A 7 -7.18 -9.10 -19.68
N GLU A 8 -7.31 -7.98 -20.36
CA GLU A 8 -6.16 -7.12 -20.60
C GLU A 8 -5.85 -6.31 -19.34
N ASP A 9 -4.58 -6.25 -19.00
CA ASP A 9 -4.12 -5.48 -17.85
C ASP A 9 -4.19 -3.99 -18.17
N ARG A 10 -4.54 -3.20 -17.16
CA ARG A 10 -4.67 -1.76 -17.28
C ARG A 10 -3.79 -1.07 -16.27
N VAL A 11 -2.98 -0.15 -16.75
CA VAL A 11 -2.14 0.70 -15.89
C VAL A 11 -2.38 2.15 -16.28
N GLU A 12 -2.82 2.95 -15.33
CA GLU A 12 -3.12 4.36 -15.58
C GLU A 12 -2.48 5.25 -14.53
N PHE A 13 -2.06 6.42 -14.96
CA PHE A 13 -1.48 7.44 -14.11
C PHE A 13 -2.31 8.72 -14.23
N GLY A 14 -3.00 9.09 -13.17
CA GLY A 14 -3.79 10.31 -13.14
C GLY A 14 -5.10 10.25 -13.91
N HIS A 15 -5.48 9.12 -14.48
CA HIS A 15 -6.72 8.94 -15.21
C HIS A 15 -7.57 7.86 -14.56
N ASN A 16 -8.87 8.07 -14.56
CA ASN A 16 -9.77 7.09 -13.96
C ASN A 16 -9.92 5.86 -14.84
N ILE A 17 -10.00 4.70 -14.20
CA ILE A 17 -10.24 3.43 -14.88
C ILE A 17 -11.67 3.01 -14.59
N ILE A 18 -12.42 2.73 -15.65
CA ILE A 18 -13.80 2.27 -15.53
C ILE A 18 -13.94 0.95 -16.26
N VAL A 19 -14.36 -0.07 -15.54
CA VAL A 19 -14.74 -1.36 -16.11
C VAL A 19 -16.27 -1.42 -16.10
N GLU A 20 -16.84 -1.27 -17.29
CA GLU A 20 -18.29 -1.22 -17.42
C GLU A 20 -18.94 -2.60 -17.21
N SER A 21 -20.24 -2.60 -16.94
CA SER A 21 -21.00 -3.84 -16.84
C SER A 21 -20.87 -4.65 -18.13
N GLY A 22 -20.59 -5.94 -17.99
CA GLY A 22 -20.37 -6.82 -19.14
C GLY A 22 -18.96 -6.81 -19.67
N GLN A 23 -18.09 -5.91 -19.19
CA GLN A 23 -16.68 -5.92 -19.55
C GLN A 23 -15.87 -6.70 -18.54
N THR A 24 -14.76 -7.24 -19.01
CA THR A 24 -13.82 -7.98 -18.18
C THR A 24 -12.43 -7.35 -18.34
N SER A 25 -11.73 -7.23 -17.24
CA SER A 25 -10.37 -6.71 -17.22
C SER A 25 -9.44 -7.69 -16.51
N GLY A 26 -8.14 -7.63 -16.83
CA GLY A 26 -7.11 -8.35 -16.09
C GLY A 26 -6.70 -7.58 -14.83
N ASP A 27 -5.40 -7.46 -14.61
CA ASP A 27 -4.89 -6.68 -13.49
C ASP A 27 -5.10 -5.19 -13.73
N ILE A 28 -5.42 -4.47 -12.66
CA ILE A 28 -5.64 -3.03 -12.73
C ILE A 28 -4.67 -2.37 -11.76
N SER A 29 -3.86 -1.46 -12.28
CA SER A 29 -2.95 -0.64 -11.48
C SER A 29 -3.22 0.82 -11.73
N CYS A 30 -3.43 1.57 -10.68
CA CYS A 30 -3.85 2.95 -10.77
C CYS A 30 -3.03 3.81 -9.83
N PHE A 31 -2.39 4.84 -10.36
CA PHE A 31 -1.61 5.80 -9.57
C PHE A 31 -2.28 7.16 -9.60
N ASN A 32 -2.69 7.62 -8.42
CA ASN A 32 -3.38 8.90 -8.23
C ASN A 32 -4.64 9.02 -9.10
N CYS A 33 -5.43 7.96 -9.13
CA CYS A 33 -6.65 7.90 -9.92
C CYS A 33 -7.72 7.10 -9.21
N SER A 34 -8.91 7.06 -9.79
CA SER A 34 -10.02 6.28 -9.24
C SER A 34 -10.32 5.09 -10.14
N VAL A 35 -10.62 3.96 -9.52
CA VAL A 35 -10.99 2.72 -10.22
C VAL A 35 -12.45 2.42 -9.93
N TYR A 36 -13.23 2.25 -10.98
CA TYR A 36 -14.64 1.89 -10.89
C TYR A 36 -14.86 0.56 -11.59
N VAL A 37 -15.18 -0.47 -10.84
CA VAL A 37 -15.42 -1.81 -11.39
C VAL A 37 -16.89 -2.12 -11.31
N ARG A 38 -17.59 -1.99 -12.42
CA ARG A 38 -18.99 -2.38 -12.58
C ARG A 38 -19.11 -3.74 -13.22
N GLY A 39 -18.10 -4.15 -13.98
CA GLY A 39 -18.04 -5.45 -14.61
C GLY A 39 -17.25 -6.44 -13.80
N ARG A 40 -16.28 -7.06 -14.45
CA ARG A 40 -15.48 -8.12 -13.82
C ARG A 40 -13.99 -7.83 -13.98
N ALA A 41 -13.24 -8.03 -12.92
CA ALA A 41 -11.78 -8.02 -12.95
C ALA A 41 -11.28 -9.42 -12.62
N ASN A 42 -10.52 -10.03 -13.54
CA ASN A 42 -10.00 -11.37 -13.35
C ASN A 42 -8.69 -11.40 -12.58
N GLY A 43 -8.00 -10.28 -12.50
CA GLY A 43 -6.74 -10.15 -11.78
C GLY A 43 -6.89 -9.35 -10.49
N ASP A 44 -5.79 -8.76 -10.07
CA ASP A 44 -5.71 -7.96 -8.86
C ASP A 44 -5.94 -6.48 -9.17
N ILE A 45 -6.40 -5.75 -8.19
CA ILE A 45 -6.55 -4.29 -8.29
C ILE A 45 -5.60 -3.64 -7.29
N VAL A 46 -4.72 -2.77 -7.79
CA VAL A 46 -3.80 -2.00 -6.96
C VAL A 46 -4.02 -0.52 -7.23
N ALA A 47 -4.30 0.24 -6.20
CA ALA A 47 -4.51 1.68 -6.31
C ALA A 47 -3.63 2.44 -5.32
N PHE A 48 -2.92 3.44 -5.82
CA PHE A 48 -2.10 4.34 -5.01
C PHE A 48 -2.71 5.74 -5.04
N GLY A 49 -3.15 6.20 -3.87
CA GLY A 49 -3.61 7.57 -3.71
C GLY A 49 -4.98 7.89 -4.32
N GLY A 50 -5.81 6.89 -4.61
CA GLY A 50 -7.11 7.11 -5.23
C GLY A 50 -8.23 6.38 -4.52
N ARG A 51 -9.32 6.20 -5.26
CA ARG A 51 -10.50 5.51 -4.76
C ARG A 51 -10.75 4.27 -5.59
N VAL A 52 -11.18 3.21 -4.93
CA VAL A 52 -11.60 1.98 -5.61
C VAL A 52 -13.06 1.74 -5.24
N ASP A 53 -13.94 1.82 -6.24
CA ASP A 53 -15.35 1.49 -6.08
C ASP A 53 -15.63 0.20 -6.85
N VAL A 54 -16.11 -0.81 -6.15
CA VAL A 54 -16.42 -2.10 -6.74
C VAL A 54 -17.92 -2.35 -6.65
N GLU A 55 -18.56 -2.44 -7.80
CA GLU A 55 -19.97 -2.86 -7.91
C GLU A 55 -20.10 -4.27 -8.47
N GLY A 56 -19.10 -4.72 -9.21
CA GLY A 56 -19.11 -6.04 -9.85
C GLY A 56 -18.27 -7.06 -9.10
N SER A 57 -17.50 -7.84 -9.84
CA SER A 57 -16.70 -8.94 -9.29
C SER A 57 -15.22 -8.72 -9.50
N VAL A 58 -14.42 -9.09 -8.50
CA VAL A 58 -12.95 -9.14 -8.58
C VAL A 58 -12.53 -10.53 -8.16
N LYS A 59 -11.81 -11.24 -9.02
CA LYS A 59 -11.32 -12.58 -8.69
C LYS A 59 -10.11 -12.58 -7.80
N GLY A 60 -9.23 -11.60 -7.95
CA GLY A 60 -8.00 -11.49 -7.18
C GLY A 60 -8.17 -10.63 -5.95
N ASP A 61 -7.07 -9.99 -5.55
CA ASP A 61 -7.01 -9.15 -4.36
C ASP A 61 -7.23 -7.69 -4.73
N VAL A 62 -7.67 -6.90 -3.76
CA VAL A 62 -7.79 -5.46 -3.89
C VAL A 62 -6.85 -4.81 -2.88
N VAL A 63 -5.89 -4.05 -3.37
CA VAL A 63 -4.91 -3.36 -2.54
C VAL A 63 -5.00 -1.85 -2.79
N ALA A 64 -5.18 -1.09 -1.74
CA ALA A 64 -5.24 0.36 -1.84
C ALA A 64 -4.27 1.00 -0.85
N PHE A 65 -3.44 1.91 -1.36
CA PHE A 65 -2.51 2.70 -0.56
C PHE A 65 -2.98 4.15 -0.53
N TRP A 66 -3.22 4.67 0.67
CA TRP A 66 -3.63 6.07 0.88
C TRP A 66 -4.93 6.44 0.16
N GLY A 67 -5.88 5.51 0.11
CA GLY A 67 -7.14 5.75 -0.56
C GLY A 67 -8.31 5.13 0.17
N THR A 68 -9.47 5.13 -0.51
CA THR A 68 -10.69 4.56 0.02
C THR A 68 -11.15 3.42 -0.89
N VAL A 69 -11.49 2.30 -0.28
CA VAL A 69 -12.12 1.18 -0.99
C VAL A 69 -13.59 1.16 -0.60
N ARG A 70 -14.43 1.20 -1.61
CA ARG A 70 -15.87 1.16 -1.41
C ARG A 70 -16.45 -0.05 -2.13
N LEU A 71 -17.09 -0.90 -1.37
CA LEU A 71 -17.72 -2.12 -1.89
C LEU A 71 -19.23 -1.92 -1.85
N GLU A 72 -19.84 -1.91 -3.03
CA GLU A 72 -21.29 -1.76 -3.16
C GLU A 72 -21.99 -3.07 -2.84
N ASN A 73 -23.32 -3.02 -2.84
CA ASN A 73 -24.15 -4.16 -2.41
C ASN A 73 -23.91 -5.44 -3.18
N GLN A 74 -23.59 -5.34 -4.47
CA GLN A 74 -23.41 -6.50 -5.33
C GLN A 74 -21.95 -6.88 -5.50
N ALA A 75 -21.04 -6.20 -4.82
CA ALA A 75 -19.61 -6.45 -4.98
C ALA A 75 -19.23 -7.83 -4.46
N GLN A 76 -18.39 -8.52 -5.22
CA GLN A 76 -17.85 -9.82 -4.85
C GLN A 76 -16.33 -9.80 -5.06
N ILE A 77 -15.61 -10.10 -4.00
CA ILE A 77 -14.15 -10.15 -4.04
C ILE A 77 -13.73 -11.59 -3.74
N GLY A 78 -12.99 -12.20 -4.65
CA GLY A 78 -12.53 -13.57 -4.48
C GLY A 78 -11.30 -13.69 -3.58
N GLY A 79 -10.48 -12.66 -3.51
CA GLY A 79 -9.29 -12.64 -2.68
C GLY A 79 -9.46 -11.75 -1.45
N ASP A 80 -8.34 -11.15 -1.03
CA ASP A 80 -8.29 -10.31 0.15
C ASP A 80 -8.43 -8.83 -0.23
N VAL A 81 -8.89 -8.03 0.73
CA VAL A 81 -8.94 -6.58 0.58
C VAL A 81 -7.96 -5.97 1.60
N VAL A 82 -6.95 -5.29 1.11
CA VAL A 82 -5.93 -4.65 1.94
C VAL A 82 -5.93 -3.15 1.69
N VAL A 83 -6.11 -2.38 2.74
CA VAL A 83 -6.07 -0.92 2.65
C VAL A 83 -5.07 -0.38 3.65
N LEU A 84 -4.08 0.33 3.15
CA LEU A 84 -3.03 0.93 3.96
C LEU A 84 -3.19 2.45 3.95
N GLY A 85 -3.44 3.01 5.13
CA GLY A 85 -3.57 4.45 5.29
C GLY A 85 -4.89 5.05 4.82
N GLY A 86 -5.89 4.22 4.55
CA GLY A 86 -7.19 4.67 4.08
C GLY A 86 -8.33 4.01 4.84
N THR A 87 -9.50 3.99 4.22
CA THR A 87 -10.70 3.41 4.81
C THR A 87 -11.34 2.42 3.86
N VAL A 88 -12.01 1.43 4.43
CA VAL A 88 -12.83 0.48 3.70
C VAL A 88 -14.29 0.72 4.08
N ARG A 89 -15.12 0.93 3.07
CA ARG A 89 -16.56 0.99 3.24
C ARG A 89 -17.17 -0.21 2.55
N ARG A 90 -17.77 -1.06 3.32
CA ARG A 90 -18.37 -2.28 2.83
C ARG A 90 -19.87 -2.23 3.04
N ALA A 91 -20.61 -2.42 1.96
CA ALA A 91 -22.05 -2.57 2.06
C ALA A 91 -22.40 -3.90 2.73
N ALA A 92 -23.56 -3.97 3.36
CA ALA A 92 -23.97 -5.14 4.14
C ALA A 92 -24.04 -6.43 3.30
N THR A 93 -24.36 -6.31 2.02
CA THR A 93 -24.50 -7.46 1.14
C THR A 93 -23.28 -7.72 0.28
N ALA A 94 -22.21 -6.95 0.42
CA ALA A 94 -20.98 -7.20 -0.29
C ALA A 94 -20.30 -8.46 0.24
N ALA A 95 -19.80 -9.30 -0.65
CA ALA A 95 -19.17 -10.56 -0.29
C ALA A 95 -17.67 -10.50 -0.55
N ILE A 96 -16.90 -10.83 0.47
CA ILE A 96 -15.45 -10.95 0.38
C ILE A 96 -15.12 -12.38 0.81
N HIS A 97 -14.53 -13.15 -0.09
CA HIS A 97 -14.19 -14.54 0.21
C HIS A 97 -12.91 -14.67 1.02
N GLY A 98 -12.02 -13.69 0.92
CA GLY A 98 -10.82 -13.65 1.73
C GLY A 98 -10.98 -12.74 2.94
N ASP A 99 -9.87 -12.23 3.43
CA ASP A 99 -9.83 -11.37 4.61
C ASP A 99 -9.82 -9.89 4.21
N THR A 100 -10.36 -9.06 5.09
CA THR A 100 -10.28 -7.62 4.94
C THR A 100 -9.29 -7.07 5.97
N VAL A 101 -8.24 -6.45 5.49
CA VAL A 101 -7.22 -5.85 6.35
C VAL A 101 -7.19 -4.36 6.07
N ALA A 102 -7.51 -3.57 7.07
CA ALA A 102 -7.44 -2.13 6.96
C ALA A 102 -6.47 -1.61 8.01
N PHE A 103 -5.35 -1.10 7.55
CA PHE A 103 -4.39 -0.45 8.43
C PHE A 103 -4.66 1.04 8.40
N GLY A 104 -5.16 1.56 9.50
CA GLY A 104 -5.37 2.99 9.65
C GLY A 104 -4.05 3.74 9.61
N ARG A 105 -4.16 5.06 9.56
CA ARG A 105 -3.00 5.94 9.49
C ARG A 105 -1.97 5.68 10.58
N ILE A 106 -2.45 5.36 11.77
CA ILE A 106 -1.61 5.16 12.94
C ILE A 106 -0.73 3.92 12.76
N TRP A 107 -1.27 2.86 12.16
CA TRP A 107 -0.53 1.62 11.96
C TRP A 107 0.60 1.76 10.95
N VAL A 108 0.44 2.65 9.96
CA VAL A 108 1.51 2.95 9.01
C VAL A 108 2.63 3.72 9.70
N LEU A 109 2.29 4.56 10.68
CA LEU A 109 3.27 5.34 11.41
C LEU A 109 4.11 4.48 12.38
N VAL A 110 3.57 3.40 12.90
CA VAL A 110 4.29 2.56 13.85
C VAL A 110 5.61 2.02 13.29
N PRO A 111 5.65 1.36 12.12
CA PRO A 111 6.91 0.90 11.57
C PRO A 111 7.85 2.06 11.21
N VAL A 112 7.31 3.19 10.75
CA VAL A 112 8.13 4.36 10.42
C VAL A 112 8.80 4.92 11.67
N VAL A 113 8.03 5.09 12.75
CA VAL A 113 8.58 5.57 14.02
C VAL A 113 9.63 4.61 14.55
N LEU A 114 9.36 3.31 14.45
CA LEU A 114 10.31 2.29 14.88
C LEU A 114 11.62 2.39 14.11
N LEU A 115 11.56 2.56 12.79
CA LEU A 115 12.76 2.72 11.97
C LEU A 115 13.54 3.98 12.34
N VAL A 116 12.84 5.08 12.60
CA VAL A 116 13.48 6.33 13.02
C VAL A 116 14.19 6.15 14.37
N VAL A 117 13.54 5.50 15.31
CA VAL A 117 14.13 5.22 16.63
C VAL A 117 15.36 4.35 16.50
N ILE A 118 15.30 3.28 15.72
CA ILE A 118 16.44 2.39 15.49
C ILE A 118 17.59 3.16 14.82
N PHE A 119 17.27 4.00 13.86
CA PHE A 119 18.28 4.82 13.18
C PHE A 119 19.00 5.77 14.14
N TRP A 120 18.24 6.44 15.03
CA TRP A 120 18.81 7.31 16.04
C TRP A 120 19.66 6.55 17.04
N LEU A 121 19.24 5.34 17.42
CA LEU A 121 20.04 4.51 18.33
C LEU A 121 21.34 4.07 17.68
N ILE A 122 21.33 3.75 16.40
CA ILE A 122 22.54 3.38 15.66
C ILE A 122 23.50 4.56 15.60
N ILE A 123 23.00 5.75 15.29
CA ILE A 123 23.82 6.96 15.26
C ILE A 123 24.41 7.26 16.62
N ALA A 124 23.63 7.16 17.68
CA ALA A 124 24.09 7.37 19.02
C ALA A 124 25.19 6.38 19.40
N LEU A 125 25.03 5.13 19.01
CA LEU A 125 26.03 4.10 19.26
C LEU A 125 27.33 4.40 18.50
N ILE A 126 27.24 4.79 17.23
CA ILE A 126 28.40 5.13 16.42
C ILE A 126 29.15 6.32 17.02
N VAL A 127 28.42 7.36 17.40
CA VAL A 127 29.01 8.55 18.02
C VAL A 127 29.68 8.18 19.33
N TRP A 128 29.03 7.36 20.15
CA TRP A 128 29.59 6.93 21.42
C TRP A 128 30.89 6.13 21.23
N LEU A 129 30.90 5.19 20.30
CA LEU A 129 32.11 4.43 19.98
C LEU A 129 33.22 5.32 19.43
N ALA A 130 32.88 6.27 18.57
CA ALA A 130 33.85 7.18 18.01
C ALA A 130 34.48 8.09 19.08
N THR A 131 33.67 8.61 19.99
CA THR A 131 34.19 9.43 21.09
C THR A 131 34.99 8.58 22.08
N ARG A 132 34.57 7.36 22.30
CA ARG A 132 35.33 6.46 23.16
C ARG A 132 36.71 6.15 22.58
N ASN A 133 36.78 5.90 21.29
CA ASN A 133 38.05 5.62 20.63
C ASN A 133 38.99 6.80 20.61
N ARG A 134 38.48 8.02 20.57
CA ARG A 134 39.30 9.21 20.55
C ARG A 134 40.05 9.45 21.83
N ARG A 135 39.61 8.89 22.93
CA ARG A 135 40.25 9.06 24.21
C ARG A 135 41.57 8.28 24.33
N VAL A 136 41.69 7.23 23.57
CA VAL A 136 42.78 6.29 23.69
C VAL A 136 44.10 6.89 23.22
N PRO A 137 44.22 7.59 22.10
CA PRO A 137 45.53 8.10 21.64
C PRO A 137 46.06 9.28 22.40
N VAL A 138 45.20 10.03 23.06
CA VAL A 138 45.61 11.28 23.72
C VAL A 138 46.67 11.07 24.81
N PRO A 139 46.57 10.07 25.69
CA PRO A 139 47.57 9.90 26.74
C PRO A 139 48.98 9.70 26.20
N GLY A 140 49.11 9.02 25.09
CA GLY A 140 50.40 8.81 24.49
C GLY A 140 51.09 10.08 24.04
N GLN A 141 50.33 10.98 23.51
CA GLN A 141 50.83 12.25 23.07
C GLN A 141 51.27 13.13 24.23
N THR A 142 50.51 13.09 25.29
CA THR A 142 50.84 13.89 26.47
C THR A 142 52.13 13.43 27.10
N ALA A 143 52.34 12.14 27.17
CA ALA A 143 53.57 11.61 27.75
C ALA A 143 54.81 12.02 26.96
N ARG A 144 54.68 12.17 25.67
CA ARG A 144 55.82 12.51 24.84
C ARG A 144 56.33 13.93 25.05
N GLN A 145 55.51 14.79 25.55
CA GLN A 145 55.90 16.16 25.73
C GLN A 145 56.81 16.41 26.92
N VAL A 146 56.93 15.46 27.74
CA VAL A 146 57.82 15.56 28.90
C VAL A 146 59.33 15.52 28.51
#